data_5288f99b494d49eb882e915447d817a3
#
_entry.id   5288f99b494d49eb882e915447d817a3
#
_cell.length_a   1.000
_cell.length_b   1.000
_cell.length_c   1.000
_cell.angle_alpha   90.00
_cell.angle_beta   90.00
_cell.angle_gamma   90.00
#
_symmetry.space_group_name_H-M   'P 1'
#
loop_
_entity.id
_entity.type
_entity.pdbx_description
1 polymer ?
#
loop_
_entity_poly.entity_id
_entity_poly.type
_entity_poly.pdbx_seq_one_letter_code
_entity_poly.pdbx_strand_id
1 'polypeptide(L)'
;MKPFIHYIKPLWFPVIIVSVLSLLTVAGTLYIPTLTATIINNGVLKGDLKMITNSSMNMLVVALLTVLSAILGVAMSAHISASVGKVLRDDLVKALQYFSLRDFTHFGTGTILMRTSRDVEKIQSVLGEGLNMILPMPLMICVGLGLTFYKSWQLGIVILAVMACMILTIIFIESRALPIIKAIQLKLDDITDLVRDHIVGMPVIRAFNRRTYENDKEIVIFTESAQLNKKLRQTFAIGLPTILILFNMSTVAILWFGGYNVSMGSLQVGDIMAVIEYANLILLSMLMAIFVIIDIPEAIVCYARIRELLEHENTDTFPEPYASSITNSMSQSTKYSTNQGSYQTSTGTGTATATATATDNTPLLEFRNVTFRYDNAESPALENISFTVHHSETLAIMGDIGSGKSTITNLIPRLFAIESGDILFKGKSIYEWNVDDLRAHIGYVPQKAYLFTGTIDMNVRYGAASGQVLSVEDVENACHLAKADEFINRLEGGYQYMVSQGGTNLSGGQRQRLAMARALVRKPDLFIFDDSFSALDGTTERAVRTALHEELQKDNRPALISVEQKVSVAKKADHILIINRGQVAGYGTHNELATTSTVYQQILASQEVTA
;
A
#
# COMPACT_ATOMS: atom_id res chain seq x y z
N MET A 1 13.33 -10.91 11.06
CA MET A 1 12.66 -11.66 9.96
C MET A 1 11.37 -12.27 10.47
N LYS A 2 10.20 -11.81 10.00
CA LYS A 2 8.92 -12.50 10.27
C LYS A 2 8.62 -13.43 9.09
N PRO A 3 8.84 -14.75 9.19
CA PRO A 3 8.46 -15.68 8.13
C PRO A 3 6.94 -15.67 7.96
N PHE A 4 6.43 -16.01 6.76
CA PHE A 4 4.98 -16.04 6.48
C PHE A 4 4.18 -16.85 7.52
N ILE A 5 4.79 -17.89 8.07
CA ILE A 5 4.25 -18.70 9.18
C ILE A 5 3.84 -17.84 10.39
N HIS A 6 4.47 -16.66 10.62
CA HIS A 6 4.08 -15.78 11.72
C HIS A 6 2.64 -15.29 11.61
N TYR A 7 2.14 -15.08 10.41
CA TYR A 7 0.76 -14.65 10.15
C TYR A 7 -0.25 -15.78 10.28
N ILE A 8 0.18 -17.04 10.07
CA ILE A 8 -0.67 -18.23 10.22
C ILE A 8 -0.64 -18.75 11.66
N LYS A 9 0.46 -18.57 12.38
CA LYS A 9 0.65 -19.10 13.75
C LYS A 9 -0.48 -18.76 14.73
N PRO A 10 -1.02 -17.53 14.80
CA PRO A 10 -2.15 -17.22 15.70
C PRO A 10 -3.45 -17.91 15.28
N LEU A 11 -3.56 -18.39 14.04
CA LEU A 11 -4.74 -19.07 13.46
C LEU A 11 -4.60 -20.60 13.45
N TRP A 12 -3.67 -21.17 14.24
CA TRP A 12 -3.42 -22.63 14.27
C TRP A 12 -4.67 -23.44 14.59
N PHE A 13 -5.53 -22.95 15.49
CA PHE A 13 -6.76 -23.64 15.86
C PHE A 13 -7.79 -23.67 14.71
N PRO A 14 -8.13 -22.55 14.05
CA PRO A 14 -8.91 -22.56 12.81
C PRO A 14 -8.34 -23.47 11.71
N VAL A 15 -7.01 -23.53 11.54
CA VAL A 15 -6.36 -24.40 10.53
C VAL A 15 -6.60 -25.87 10.87
N ILE A 16 -6.53 -26.27 12.15
CA ILE A 16 -6.85 -27.64 12.56
C ILE A 16 -8.32 -27.95 12.26
N ILE A 17 -9.25 -27.03 12.54
CA ILE A 17 -10.67 -27.23 12.25
C ILE A 17 -10.87 -27.47 10.74
N VAL A 18 -10.25 -26.65 9.88
CA VAL A 18 -10.31 -26.84 8.41
C VAL A 18 -9.75 -28.22 8.03
N SER A 19 -8.62 -28.63 8.62
CA SER A 19 -8.01 -29.94 8.34
C SER A 19 -8.93 -31.09 8.73
N VAL A 20 -9.59 -31.01 9.87
CA VAL A 20 -10.57 -32.03 10.32
C VAL A 20 -11.81 -32.04 9.41
N LEU A 21 -12.35 -30.87 9.07
CA LEU A 21 -13.48 -30.75 8.16
C LEU A 21 -13.13 -31.28 6.75
N SER A 22 -11.93 -31.01 6.27
CA SER A 22 -11.42 -31.58 5.00
C SER A 22 -11.32 -33.09 5.06
N LEU A 23 -10.81 -33.64 6.16
CA LEU A 23 -10.74 -35.12 6.36
C LEU A 23 -12.14 -35.73 6.37
N LEU A 24 -13.10 -35.12 7.07
CA LEU A 24 -14.50 -35.57 7.09
C LEU A 24 -15.13 -35.50 5.69
N THR A 25 -14.89 -34.43 4.95
CA THR A 25 -15.36 -34.25 3.58
C THR A 25 -14.78 -35.31 2.67
N VAL A 26 -13.46 -35.59 2.72
CA VAL A 26 -12.79 -36.62 1.93
C VAL A 26 -13.31 -38.01 2.30
N ALA A 27 -13.41 -38.30 3.59
CA ALA A 27 -13.92 -39.62 4.06
C ALA A 27 -15.36 -39.86 3.61
N GLY A 28 -16.24 -38.83 3.75
CA GLY A 28 -17.62 -38.92 3.29
C GLY A 28 -17.73 -39.10 1.77
N THR A 29 -16.96 -38.32 1.00
CA THR A 29 -16.92 -38.40 -0.46
C THR A 29 -16.48 -39.78 -0.96
N LEU A 30 -15.46 -40.38 -0.34
CA LEU A 30 -14.97 -41.73 -0.69
C LEU A 30 -15.84 -42.86 -0.13
N TYR A 31 -16.63 -42.61 0.91
CA TYR A 31 -17.55 -43.60 1.45
C TYR A 31 -18.80 -43.79 0.58
N ILE A 32 -19.24 -42.79 -0.17
CA ILE A 32 -20.39 -42.89 -1.09
C ILE A 32 -20.21 -43.99 -2.14
N PRO A 33 -19.08 -44.08 -2.90
CA PRO A 33 -18.84 -45.20 -3.81
C PRO A 33 -18.82 -46.58 -3.11
N THR A 34 -18.35 -46.65 -1.86
CA THR A 34 -18.37 -47.91 -1.08
C THR A 34 -19.82 -48.34 -0.81
N LEU A 35 -20.70 -47.43 -0.47
CA LEU A 35 -22.13 -47.69 -0.29
C LEU A 35 -22.79 -48.12 -1.61
N THR A 36 -22.44 -47.45 -2.72
CA THR A 36 -22.90 -47.81 -4.06
C THR A 36 -22.53 -49.26 -4.40
N ALA A 37 -21.26 -49.67 -4.15
CA ALA A 37 -20.84 -51.05 -4.31
C ALA A 37 -21.68 -52.02 -3.45
N THR A 38 -21.98 -51.67 -2.22
CA THR A 38 -22.78 -52.47 -1.30
C THR A 38 -24.23 -52.62 -1.80
N ILE A 39 -24.83 -51.54 -2.32
CA ILE A 39 -26.17 -51.57 -2.93
C ILE A 39 -26.18 -52.53 -4.13
N ILE A 40 -25.18 -52.43 -5.00
CA ILE A 40 -25.11 -53.32 -6.19
C ILE A 40 -24.90 -54.76 -5.78
N ASN A 41 -23.91 -55.06 -4.95
CA ASN A 41 -23.48 -56.43 -4.60
C ASN A 41 -24.50 -57.16 -3.72
N ASN A 42 -25.11 -56.49 -2.76
CA ASN A 42 -25.98 -57.11 -1.76
C ASN A 42 -27.48 -56.79 -1.95
N GLY A 43 -27.79 -55.70 -2.62
CA GLY A 43 -29.18 -55.27 -2.89
C GLY A 43 -29.65 -55.73 -4.27
N VAL A 44 -29.05 -55.16 -5.33
CA VAL A 44 -29.53 -55.35 -6.71
C VAL A 44 -29.33 -56.81 -7.17
N LEU A 45 -28.11 -57.34 -7.00
CA LEU A 45 -27.80 -58.71 -7.45
C LEU A 45 -28.55 -59.78 -6.67
N LYS A 46 -28.98 -59.52 -5.43
CA LYS A 46 -29.74 -60.44 -4.58
C LYS A 46 -31.24 -60.14 -4.55
N GLY A 47 -31.71 -59.05 -5.16
CA GLY A 47 -33.11 -58.66 -5.19
C GLY A 47 -33.66 -58.16 -3.83
N ASP A 48 -32.79 -57.75 -2.88
CA ASP A 48 -33.16 -57.32 -1.54
C ASP A 48 -33.51 -55.81 -1.52
N LEU A 49 -34.81 -55.49 -1.71
CA LEU A 49 -35.30 -54.10 -1.69
C LEU A 49 -35.09 -53.42 -0.34
N LYS A 50 -35.12 -54.16 0.78
CA LYS A 50 -34.93 -53.60 2.11
C LYS A 50 -33.49 -53.13 2.31
N MET A 51 -32.55 -53.94 1.81
CA MET A 51 -31.12 -53.57 1.81
C MET A 51 -30.85 -52.33 0.95
N ILE A 52 -31.46 -52.24 -0.24
CA ILE A 52 -31.35 -51.09 -1.14
C ILE A 52 -31.83 -49.81 -0.44
N THR A 53 -33.05 -49.84 0.13
CA THR A 53 -33.64 -48.66 0.79
C THR A 53 -32.81 -48.19 1.99
N ASN A 54 -32.34 -49.12 2.85
CA ASN A 54 -31.54 -48.77 4.01
C ASN A 54 -30.17 -48.20 3.60
N SER A 55 -29.49 -48.81 2.63
CA SER A 55 -28.19 -48.32 2.16
C SER A 55 -28.31 -46.99 1.42
N SER A 56 -29.39 -46.77 0.66
CA SER A 56 -29.68 -45.46 0.02
C SER A 56 -29.98 -44.35 1.04
N MET A 57 -30.68 -44.67 2.14
CA MET A 57 -30.92 -43.73 3.22
C MET A 57 -29.59 -43.36 3.92
N ASN A 58 -28.74 -44.34 4.21
CA ASN A 58 -27.40 -44.08 4.76
C ASN A 58 -26.56 -43.22 3.82
N MET A 59 -26.62 -43.50 2.51
CA MET A 59 -25.91 -42.71 1.49
C MET A 59 -26.40 -41.26 1.49
N LEU A 60 -27.70 -41.01 1.61
CA LEU A 60 -28.27 -39.66 1.70
C LEU A 60 -27.75 -38.91 2.96
N VAL A 61 -27.76 -39.59 4.13
CA VAL A 61 -27.26 -38.99 5.38
C VAL A 61 -25.77 -38.65 5.25
N VAL A 62 -24.95 -39.57 4.72
CA VAL A 62 -23.52 -39.33 4.50
C VAL A 62 -23.32 -38.17 3.52
N ALA A 63 -24.06 -38.09 2.43
CA ALA A 63 -23.98 -36.99 1.47
C ALA A 63 -24.29 -35.66 2.11
N LEU A 64 -25.38 -35.56 2.92
CA LEU A 64 -25.75 -34.35 3.63
C LEU A 64 -24.65 -33.92 4.63
N LEU A 65 -24.11 -34.84 5.40
CA LEU A 65 -23.00 -34.55 6.33
C LEU A 65 -21.74 -34.10 5.61
N THR A 66 -21.42 -34.72 4.46
CA THR A 66 -20.28 -34.30 3.61
C THR A 66 -20.44 -32.88 3.08
N VAL A 67 -21.62 -32.56 2.57
CA VAL A 67 -21.92 -31.18 2.09
C VAL A 67 -21.84 -30.18 3.23
N LEU A 68 -22.41 -30.48 4.39
CA LEU A 68 -22.31 -29.60 5.56
C LEU A 68 -20.86 -29.37 5.99
N SER A 69 -20.06 -30.45 6.05
CA SER A 69 -18.64 -30.37 6.36
C SER A 69 -17.87 -29.52 5.33
N ALA A 70 -18.17 -29.69 4.05
CA ALA A 70 -17.56 -28.90 2.98
C ALA A 70 -17.90 -27.40 3.09
N ILE A 71 -19.17 -27.05 3.33
CA ILE A 71 -19.60 -25.66 3.51
C ILE A 71 -18.87 -25.01 4.71
N LEU A 72 -18.83 -25.71 5.85
CA LEU A 72 -18.12 -25.22 7.03
C LEU A 72 -16.61 -25.09 6.77
N GLY A 73 -16.00 -26.04 6.03
CA GLY A 73 -14.60 -26.01 5.64
C GLY A 73 -14.28 -24.78 4.78
N VAL A 74 -15.08 -24.50 3.74
CA VAL A 74 -14.91 -23.32 2.88
C VAL A 74 -15.10 -22.01 3.66
N ALA A 75 -16.10 -21.94 4.53
CA ALA A 75 -16.35 -20.75 5.36
C ALA A 75 -15.17 -20.47 6.32
N MET A 76 -14.62 -21.52 6.95
CA MET A 76 -13.44 -21.39 7.82
C MET A 76 -12.17 -21.02 7.04
N SER A 77 -11.95 -21.60 5.86
CA SER A 77 -10.84 -21.24 4.97
C SER A 77 -10.91 -19.77 4.54
N ALA A 78 -12.10 -19.29 4.19
CA ALA A 78 -12.34 -17.89 3.87
C ALA A 78 -12.06 -16.97 5.06
N HIS A 79 -12.46 -17.37 6.27
CA HIS A 79 -12.17 -16.61 7.49
C HIS A 79 -10.65 -16.54 7.77
N ILE A 80 -9.91 -17.64 7.61
CA ILE A 80 -8.46 -17.68 7.80
C ILE A 80 -7.78 -16.76 6.79
N SER A 81 -8.09 -16.89 5.50
CA SER A 81 -7.47 -16.10 4.44
C SER A 81 -7.77 -14.60 4.59
N ALA A 82 -9.01 -14.24 4.93
CA ALA A 82 -9.40 -12.86 5.21
C ALA A 82 -8.67 -12.27 6.44
N SER A 83 -8.51 -13.07 7.50
CA SER A 83 -7.79 -12.65 8.71
C SER A 83 -6.32 -12.40 8.44
N VAL A 84 -5.64 -13.27 7.67
CA VAL A 84 -4.26 -13.05 7.24
C VAL A 84 -4.14 -11.80 6.39
N GLY A 85 -5.05 -11.60 5.43
CA GLY A 85 -5.07 -10.41 4.58
C GLY A 85 -5.28 -9.12 5.38
N LYS A 86 -6.13 -9.16 6.43
CA LYS A 86 -6.32 -8.02 7.34
C LYS A 86 -5.03 -7.68 8.08
N VAL A 87 -4.39 -8.66 8.71
CA VAL A 87 -3.16 -8.43 9.50
C VAL A 87 -2.02 -7.92 8.61
N LEU A 88 -1.87 -8.45 7.39
CA LEU A 88 -0.88 -7.97 6.42
C LEU A 88 -1.13 -6.50 6.04
N ARG A 89 -2.38 -6.11 5.80
CA ARG A 89 -2.73 -4.70 5.50
C ARG A 89 -2.49 -3.79 6.71
N ASP A 90 -2.87 -4.23 7.90
CA ASP A 90 -2.65 -3.47 9.13
C ASP A 90 -1.15 -3.23 9.38
N ASP A 91 -0.30 -4.27 9.19
CA ASP A 91 1.15 -4.14 9.35
C ASP A 91 1.75 -3.22 8.26
N LEU A 92 1.29 -3.33 6.99
CA LEU A 92 1.73 -2.46 5.92
C LEU A 92 1.36 -0.99 6.18
N VAL A 93 0.11 -0.72 6.58
CA VAL A 93 -0.33 0.65 6.88
C VAL A 93 0.47 1.23 8.03
N LYS A 94 0.74 0.45 9.08
CA LYS A 94 1.60 0.87 10.19
C LYS A 94 3.02 1.19 9.71
N ALA A 95 3.62 0.32 8.90
CA ALA A 95 4.96 0.56 8.36
C ALA A 95 5.01 1.85 7.52
N LEU A 96 4.02 2.06 6.65
CA LEU A 96 3.92 3.24 5.79
C LEU A 96 3.76 4.56 6.57
N GLN A 97 3.17 4.53 7.78
CA GLN A 97 3.06 5.73 8.63
C GLN A 97 4.43 6.24 9.12
N TYR A 98 5.43 5.37 9.18
CA TYR A 98 6.80 5.72 9.59
C TYR A 98 7.73 5.99 8.40
N PHE A 99 7.27 5.80 7.16
CA PHE A 99 8.08 6.09 5.98
C PHE A 99 8.37 7.58 5.88
N SER A 100 9.63 7.90 5.56
CA SER A 100 10.04 9.26 5.19
C SER A 100 9.49 9.63 3.81
N LEU A 101 9.51 10.93 3.50
CA LEU A 101 9.16 11.40 2.15
C LEU A 101 10.10 10.82 1.08
N ARG A 102 11.35 10.56 1.46
CA ARG A 102 12.37 9.88 0.65
C ARG A 102 11.95 8.46 0.30
N ASP A 103 11.48 7.67 1.28
CA ASP A 103 11.02 6.29 1.07
C ASP A 103 9.80 6.25 0.12
N PHE A 104 8.85 7.19 0.28
CA PHE A 104 7.72 7.31 -0.65
C PHE A 104 8.17 7.63 -2.08
N THR A 105 9.23 8.43 -2.25
CA THR A 105 9.79 8.74 -3.58
C THR A 105 10.52 7.53 -4.16
N HIS A 106 11.26 6.80 -3.33
CA HIS A 106 12.02 5.61 -3.72
C HIS A 106 11.10 4.48 -4.22
N PHE A 107 10.08 4.13 -3.47
CA PHE A 107 9.15 3.05 -3.86
C PHE A 107 8.10 3.50 -4.88
N GLY A 108 7.74 4.78 -4.86
CA GLY A 108 6.66 5.35 -5.65
C GLY A 108 5.26 4.98 -5.13
N THR A 109 4.36 5.96 -5.11
CA THR A 109 2.99 5.79 -4.56
C THR A 109 2.18 4.71 -5.27
N GLY A 110 2.35 4.56 -6.58
CA GLY A 110 1.68 3.52 -7.37
C GLY A 110 2.08 2.11 -6.95
N THR A 111 3.38 1.88 -6.75
CA THR A 111 3.92 0.59 -6.30
C THR A 111 3.43 0.24 -4.89
N ILE A 112 3.45 1.21 -3.96
CA ILE A 112 2.93 1.02 -2.60
C ILE A 112 1.46 0.64 -2.63
N LEU A 113 0.64 1.34 -3.42
CA LEU A 113 -0.78 1.04 -3.56
C LEU A 113 -1.03 -0.36 -4.12
N MET A 114 -0.27 -0.77 -5.15
CA MET A 114 -0.35 -2.13 -5.73
C MET A 114 0.02 -3.19 -4.70
N ARG A 115 1.09 -3.00 -3.93
CA ARG A 115 1.53 -3.96 -2.90
C ARG A 115 0.53 -4.07 -1.74
N THR A 116 -0.09 -2.97 -1.34
CA THR A 116 -1.07 -2.95 -0.24
C THR A 116 -2.42 -3.57 -0.65
N SER A 117 -2.82 -3.45 -1.91
CA SER A 117 -4.10 -3.97 -2.42
C SER A 117 -3.94 -5.33 -3.11
N ARG A 118 -3.38 -5.34 -4.31
CA ARG A 118 -3.36 -6.51 -5.21
C ARG A 118 -2.44 -7.62 -4.71
N ASP A 119 -1.24 -7.30 -4.22
CA ASP A 119 -0.31 -8.34 -3.76
C ASP A 119 -0.84 -9.04 -2.50
N VAL A 120 -1.49 -8.30 -1.58
CA VAL A 120 -2.16 -8.91 -0.41
C VAL A 120 -3.36 -9.76 -0.84
N GLU A 121 -4.16 -9.30 -1.81
CA GLU A 121 -5.30 -10.06 -2.35
C GLU A 121 -4.84 -11.38 -2.99
N LYS A 122 -3.74 -11.37 -3.76
CA LYS A 122 -3.18 -12.59 -4.36
C LYS A 122 -2.75 -13.60 -3.32
N ILE A 123 -2.06 -13.15 -2.25
CA ILE A 123 -1.68 -14.03 -1.14
C ILE A 123 -2.92 -14.60 -0.45
N GLN A 124 -3.93 -13.77 -0.23
CA GLN A 124 -5.19 -14.15 0.40
C GLN A 124 -5.93 -15.20 -0.43
N SER A 125 -6.04 -15.03 -1.77
CA SER A 125 -6.73 -15.98 -2.65
C SER A 125 -5.99 -17.35 -2.67
N VAL A 126 -4.67 -17.33 -2.88
CA VAL A 126 -3.86 -18.57 -2.91
C VAL A 126 -3.90 -19.30 -1.56
N LEU A 127 -3.93 -18.58 -0.43
CA LEU A 127 -4.08 -19.22 0.87
C LEU A 127 -5.46 -19.89 1.02
N GLY A 128 -6.53 -19.19 0.64
CA GLY A 128 -7.90 -19.70 0.73
C GLY A 128 -8.12 -20.91 -0.19
N GLU A 129 -7.68 -20.80 -1.44
CA GLU A 129 -7.76 -21.90 -2.42
C GLU A 129 -6.86 -23.07 -2.03
N GLY A 130 -5.67 -22.80 -1.50
CA GLY A 130 -4.75 -23.82 -1.01
C GLY A 130 -5.36 -24.65 0.12
N LEU A 131 -6.03 -24.03 1.08
CA LEU A 131 -6.75 -24.72 2.16
C LEU A 131 -7.94 -25.55 1.64
N ASN A 132 -8.57 -25.14 0.55
CA ASN A 132 -9.75 -25.82 0.01
C ASN A 132 -9.42 -26.90 -1.04
N MET A 133 -8.30 -26.77 -1.78
CA MET A 133 -7.96 -27.67 -2.89
C MET A 133 -6.68 -28.46 -2.65
N ILE A 134 -5.60 -27.81 -2.16
CA ILE A 134 -4.32 -28.47 -1.94
C ILE A 134 -4.36 -29.35 -0.68
N LEU A 135 -4.98 -28.88 0.39
CA LEU A 135 -5.03 -29.63 1.66
C LEU A 135 -5.84 -30.94 1.55
N PRO A 136 -7.03 -31.00 0.90
CA PRO A 136 -7.77 -32.27 0.73
C PRO A 136 -7.12 -33.22 -0.25
N MET A 137 -6.32 -32.76 -1.22
CA MET A 137 -5.76 -33.61 -2.29
C MET A 137 -4.91 -34.78 -1.77
N PRO A 138 -3.88 -34.62 -0.92
CA PRO A 138 -3.11 -35.73 -0.41
C PRO A 138 -3.96 -36.71 0.43
N LEU A 139 -4.96 -36.20 1.15
CA LEU A 139 -5.90 -37.02 1.90
C LEU A 139 -6.75 -37.87 0.93
N MET A 140 -7.26 -37.26 -0.15
CA MET A 140 -8.03 -37.98 -1.19
C MET A 140 -7.19 -39.07 -1.84
N ILE A 141 -5.94 -38.79 -2.18
CA ILE A 141 -5.02 -39.74 -2.77
C ILE A 141 -4.74 -40.90 -1.79
N CYS A 142 -4.32 -40.58 -0.56
CA CYS A 142 -3.95 -41.62 0.42
C CYS A 142 -5.13 -42.54 0.79
N VAL A 143 -6.29 -41.93 1.10
CA VAL A 143 -7.48 -42.72 1.48
C VAL A 143 -8.06 -43.45 0.28
N GLY A 144 -8.17 -42.80 -0.90
CA GLY A 144 -8.73 -43.40 -2.11
C GLY A 144 -7.86 -44.57 -2.64
N LEU A 145 -6.53 -44.39 -2.67
CA LEU A 145 -5.61 -45.49 -3.00
C LEU A 145 -5.68 -46.62 -1.96
N GLY A 146 -5.71 -46.28 -0.67
CA GLY A 146 -5.84 -47.27 0.41
C GLY A 146 -7.10 -48.15 0.24
N LEU A 147 -8.25 -47.53 -0.05
CA LEU A 147 -9.50 -48.24 -0.32
C LEU A 147 -9.41 -49.09 -1.59
N THR A 148 -8.74 -48.60 -2.64
CA THR A 148 -8.55 -49.35 -3.88
C THR A 148 -7.65 -50.59 -3.66
N PHE A 149 -6.50 -50.40 -2.97
CA PHE A 149 -5.60 -51.52 -2.64
C PHE A 149 -6.27 -52.57 -1.74
N TYR A 150 -7.14 -52.11 -0.82
CA TYR A 150 -7.93 -53.03 0.01
C TYR A 150 -8.88 -53.89 -0.80
N LYS A 151 -9.46 -53.34 -1.89
CA LYS A 151 -10.33 -54.10 -2.81
C LYS A 151 -9.54 -55.00 -3.76
N SER A 152 -8.50 -54.46 -4.39
CA SER A 152 -7.63 -55.20 -5.32
C SER A 152 -6.28 -54.50 -5.49
N TRP A 153 -5.18 -55.20 -5.21
CA TRP A 153 -3.82 -54.69 -5.38
C TRP A 153 -3.49 -54.36 -6.85
N GLN A 154 -4.06 -55.14 -7.80
CA GLN A 154 -3.86 -54.94 -9.24
C GLN A 154 -4.48 -53.61 -9.71
N LEU A 155 -5.71 -53.31 -9.26
CA LEU A 155 -6.39 -52.07 -9.59
C LEU A 155 -5.70 -50.86 -8.93
N GLY A 156 -5.13 -51.02 -7.74
CA GLY A 156 -4.31 -50.00 -7.09
C GLY A 156 -3.08 -49.62 -7.92
N ILE A 157 -2.40 -50.59 -8.52
CA ILE A 157 -1.26 -50.34 -9.42
C ILE A 157 -1.70 -49.61 -10.69
N VAL A 158 -2.86 -49.94 -11.26
CA VAL A 158 -3.42 -49.25 -12.43
C VAL A 158 -3.62 -47.78 -12.12
N ILE A 159 -4.24 -47.44 -10.98
CA ILE A 159 -4.47 -46.04 -10.58
C ILE A 159 -3.13 -45.32 -10.35
N LEU A 160 -2.16 -45.96 -9.68
CA LEU A 160 -0.82 -45.39 -9.51
C LEU A 160 -0.12 -45.07 -10.85
N ALA A 161 -0.22 -45.99 -11.83
CA ALA A 161 0.35 -45.76 -13.16
C ALA A 161 -0.30 -44.57 -13.87
N VAL A 162 -1.63 -44.47 -13.80
CA VAL A 162 -2.38 -43.31 -14.39
C VAL A 162 -2.02 -42.02 -13.68
N MET A 163 -1.92 -42.03 -12.36
CA MET A 163 -1.47 -40.84 -11.59
C MET A 163 -0.05 -40.43 -12.00
N ALA A 164 0.88 -41.35 -12.17
CA ALA A 164 2.23 -41.06 -12.64
C ALA A 164 2.21 -40.42 -14.04
N CYS A 165 1.42 -40.98 -14.97
CA CYS A 165 1.23 -40.41 -16.30
C CYS A 165 0.62 -38.99 -16.24
N MET A 166 -0.33 -38.78 -15.34
CA MET A 166 -0.94 -37.44 -15.14
C MET A 166 0.08 -36.45 -14.62
N ILE A 167 0.89 -36.80 -13.62
CA ILE A 167 1.97 -35.93 -13.09
C ILE A 167 2.97 -35.61 -14.19
N LEU A 168 3.40 -36.59 -15.00
CA LEU A 168 4.32 -36.33 -16.11
C LEU A 168 3.70 -35.41 -17.16
N THR A 169 2.42 -35.55 -17.46
CA THR A 169 1.70 -34.67 -18.38
C THR A 169 1.67 -33.23 -17.85
N ILE A 170 1.41 -33.07 -16.56
CA ILE A 170 1.38 -31.76 -15.90
C ILE A 170 2.75 -31.11 -15.98
N ILE A 171 3.82 -31.80 -15.56
CA ILE A 171 5.20 -31.30 -15.61
C ILE A 171 5.58 -30.91 -17.03
N PHE A 172 5.18 -31.69 -18.03
CA PHE A 172 5.43 -31.39 -19.44
C PHE A 172 4.74 -30.10 -19.88
N ILE A 173 3.46 -29.91 -19.56
CA ILE A 173 2.69 -28.71 -19.90
C ILE A 173 3.29 -27.50 -19.21
N GLU A 174 3.56 -27.60 -17.89
CA GLU A 174 4.10 -26.51 -17.08
C GLU A 174 5.48 -26.05 -17.58
N SER A 175 6.37 -27.00 -17.90
CA SER A 175 7.70 -26.69 -18.44
C SER A 175 7.64 -25.89 -19.76
N ARG A 176 6.58 -26.08 -20.57
CA ARG A 176 6.35 -25.34 -21.82
C ARG A 176 5.61 -24.03 -21.59
N ALA A 177 4.68 -24.00 -20.65
CA ALA A 177 3.85 -22.83 -20.35
C ALA A 177 4.63 -21.73 -19.59
N LEU A 178 5.45 -22.11 -18.60
CA LEU A 178 6.16 -21.17 -17.73
C LEU A 178 7.02 -20.13 -18.45
N PRO A 179 7.86 -20.47 -19.44
CA PRO A 179 8.63 -19.48 -20.19
C PRO A 179 7.74 -18.54 -21.01
N ILE A 180 6.61 -19.05 -21.53
CA ILE A 180 5.65 -18.24 -22.29
C ILE A 180 4.95 -17.25 -21.35
N ILE A 181 4.56 -17.68 -20.15
CA ILE A 181 3.92 -16.82 -19.13
C ILE A 181 4.87 -15.68 -18.75
N LYS A 182 6.16 -15.97 -18.52
CA LYS A 182 7.16 -14.93 -18.23
C LYS A 182 7.31 -13.94 -19.39
N ALA A 183 7.32 -14.41 -20.63
CA ALA A 183 7.39 -13.53 -21.79
C ALA A 183 6.13 -12.65 -21.94
N ILE A 184 4.94 -13.20 -21.63
CA ILE A 184 3.68 -12.42 -21.62
C ILE A 184 3.75 -11.33 -20.53
N GLN A 185 4.30 -11.64 -19.34
CA GLN A 185 4.42 -10.67 -18.25
C GLN A 185 5.24 -9.45 -18.70
N LEU A 186 6.42 -9.68 -19.30
CA LEU A 186 7.26 -8.60 -19.83
C LEU A 186 6.53 -7.77 -20.90
N LYS A 187 5.76 -8.42 -21.77
CA LYS A 187 4.98 -7.71 -22.78
C LYS A 187 3.79 -6.92 -22.22
N LEU A 188 3.23 -7.35 -21.07
CA LEU A 188 2.21 -6.58 -20.37
C LEU A 188 2.79 -5.30 -19.75
N ASP A 189 4.04 -5.35 -19.27
CA ASP A 189 4.73 -4.15 -18.80
C ASP A 189 4.95 -3.18 -19.95
N ASP A 190 5.47 -3.65 -21.11
CA ASP A 190 5.61 -2.84 -22.36
C ASP A 190 4.29 -2.19 -22.78
N ILE A 191 3.18 -2.95 -22.73
CA ILE A 191 1.82 -2.46 -23.06
C ILE A 191 1.38 -1.39 -22.06
N THR A 192 1.63 -1.60 -20.78
CA THR A 192 1.22 -0.66 -19.72
C THR A 192 1.94 0.68 -19.89
N ASP A 193 3.23 0.66 -20.17
CA ASP A 193 4.03 1.86 -20.41
C ASP A 193 3.58 2.57 -21.69
N LEU A 194 3.37 1.83 -22.78
CA LEU A 194 2.87 2.37 -24.04
C LEU A 194 1.51 3.07 -23.86
N VAL A 195 0.56 2.42 -23.18
CA VAL A 195 -0.77 2.98 -22.92
C VAL A 195 -0.70 4.22 -22.04
N ARG A 196 0.18 4.21 -21.03
CA ARG A 196 0.42 5.38 -20.17
C ARG A 196 0.94 6.56 -21.00
N ASP A 197 1.97 6.32 -21.83
CA ASP A 197 2.56 7.34 -22.70
C ASP A 197 1.51 7.87 -23.69
N HIS A 198 0.67 7.00 -24.25
CA HIS A 198 -0.40 7.40 -25.16
C HIS A 198 -1.44 8.30 -24.46
N ILE A 199 -1.90 7.92 -23.25
CA ILE A 199 -2.89 8.70 -22.49
C ILE A 199 -2.34 10.07 -22.10
N VAL A 200 -1.13 10.11 -21.55
CA VAL A 200 -0.48 11.36 -21.10
C VAL A 200 -0.06 12.21 -22.29
N GLY A 201 0.46 11.57 -23.35
CA GLY A 201 0.93 12.21 -24.58
C GLY A 201 -0.17 12.57 -25.59
N MET A 202 -1.44 12.22 -25.33
CA MET A 202 -2.55 12.45 -26.27
C MET A 202 -2.64 13.89 -26.84
N PRO A 203 -2.45 14.96 -26.05
CA PRO A 203 -2.42 16.31 -26.57
C PRO A 203 -1.31 16.52 -27.61
N VAL A 204 -0.13 15.93 -27.36
CA VAL A 204 1.05 16.04 -28.26
C VAL A 204 0.79 15.25 -29.55
N ILE A 205 0.31 14.00 -29.43
CA ILE A 205 -0.03 13.14 -30.59
C ILE A 205 -1.03 13.84 -31.51
N ARG A 206 -2.04 14.50 -30.93
CA ARG A 206 -3.04 15.27 -31.68
C ARG A 206 -2.46 16.54 -32.28
N ALA A 207 -1.67 17.30 -31.51
CA ALA A 207 -1.07 18.56 -31.99
C ALA A 207 -0.13 18.34 -33.18
N PHE A 208 0.63 17.24 -33.17
CA PHE A 208 1.56 16.90 -34.25
C PHE A 208 0.97 15.95 -35.32
N ASN A 209 -0.31 15.58 -35.22
CA ASN A 209 -1.03 14.66 -36.11
C ASN A 209 -0.30 13.32 -36.35
N ARG A 210 0.29 12.75 -35.26
CA ARG A 210 1.09 11.52 -35.31
C ARG A 210 0.31 10.26 -34.98
N ARG A 211 -1.03 10.28 -35.08
CA ARG A 211 -1.90 9.14 -34.73
C ARG A 211 -1.50 7.85 -35.48
N THR A 212 -1.22 7.93 -36.78
CA THR A 212 -0.86 6.74 -37.58
C THR A 212 0.45 6.12 -37.11
N TYR A 213 1.46 6.94 -36.82
CA TYR A 213 2.75 6.49 -36.30
C TYR A 213 2.62 5.75 -34.96
N GLU A 214 1.86 6.30 -34.02
CA GLU A 214 1.63 5.66 -32.73
C GLU A 214 0.81 4.38 -32.87
N ASN A 215 -0.22 4.36 -33.72
CA ASN A 215 -1.03 3.18 -34.01
C ASN A 215 -0.19 2.03 -34.59
N ASP A 216 0.75 2.33 -35.52
CA ASP A 216 1.63 1.30 -36.09
C ASP A 216 2.55 0.69 -35.02
N LYS A 217 3.06 1.50 -34.09
CA LYS A 217 3.85 1.05 -32.95
C LYS A 217 3.04 0.17 -32.00
N GLU A 218 1.79 0.55 -31.71
CA GLU A 218 0.86 -0.23 -30.86
C GLU A 218 0.53 -1.60 -31.48
N ILE A 219 0.25 -1.63 -32.79
CA ILE A 219 -0.09 -2.86 -33.53
C ILE A 219 1.02 -3.90 -33.39
N VAL A 220 2.29 -3.52 -33.45
CA VAL A 220 3.42 -4.44 -33.28
C VAL A 220 3.40 -5.10 -31.91
N ILE A 221 3.33 -4.30 -30.85
CA ILE A 221 3.36 -4.80 -29.46
C ILE A 221 2.14 -5.67 -29.17
N PHE A 222 0.94 -5.24 -29.57
CA PHE A 222 -0.28 -6.02 -29.38
C PHE A 222 -0.26 -7.33 -30.18
N THR A 223 0.30 -7.32 -31.40
CA THR A 223 0.42 -8.52 -32.22
C THR A 223 1.37 -9.53 -31.59
N GLU A 224 2.51 -9.09 -31.08
CA GLU A 224 3.46 -9.96 -30.35
C GLU A 224 2.80 -10.55 -29.10
N SER A 225 2.11 -9.74 -28.30
CA SER A 225 1.38 -10.20 -27.13
C SER A 225 0.28 -11.21 -27.50
N ALA A 226 -0.48 -10.94 -28.57
CA ALA A 226 -1.50 -11.87 -29.07
C ALA A 226 -0.90 -13.20 -29.52
N GLN A 227 0.27 -13.20 -30.17
CA GLN A 227 0.96 -14.42 -30.59
C GLN A 227 1.44 -15.24 -29.38
N LEU A 228 1.98 -14.60 -28.34
CA LEU A 228 2.37 -15.28 -27.11
C LEU A 228 1.16 -15.90 -26.41
N ASN A 229 0.07 -15.15 -26.29
CA ASN A 229 -1.19 -15.65 -25.72
C ASN A 229 -1.75 -16.82 -26.54
N LYS A 230 -1.68 -16.77 -27.88
CA LYS A 230 -2.07 -17.89 -28.76
C LYS A 230 -1.22 -19.12 -28.49
N LYS A 231 0.11 -18.99 -28.39
CA LYS A 231 1.02 -20.11 -28.07
C LYS A 231 0.69 -20.72 -26.71
N LEU A 232 0.43 -19.86 -25.70
CA LEU A 232 0.04 -20.32 -24.36
C LEU A 232 -1.26 -21.13 -24.42
N ARG A 233 -2.30 -20.59 -25.07
CA ARG A 233 -3.58 -21.28 -25.24
C ARG A 233 -3.44 -22.60 -26.01
N GLN A 234 -2.58 -22.66 -27.03
CA GLN A 234 -2.28 -23.89 -27.76
C GLN A 234 -1.61 -24.94 -26.87
N THR A 235 -0.69 -24.52 -25.98
CA THR A 235 -0.06 -25.43 -25.00
C THR A 235 -1.09 -26.02 -24.05
N PHE A 236 -1.99 -25.21 -23.51
CA PHE A 236 -3.07 -25.70 -22.63
C PHE A 236 -4.16 -26.49 -23.39
N ALA A 237 -4.40 -26.16 -24.66
CA ALA A 237 -5.39 -26.87 -25.47
C ALA A 237 -5.05 -28.36 -25.67
N ILE A 238 -3.79 -28.75 -25.57
CA ILE A 238 -3.37 -30.17 -25.61
C ILE A 238 -3.61 -30.81 -24.24
N GLY A 239 -3.51 -30.03 -23.15
CA GLY A 239 -3.55 -30.54 -21.77
C GLY A 239 -4.88 -31.21 -21.41
N LEU A 240 -5.98 -30.48 -21.58
CA LEU A 240 -7.30 -30.97 -21.17
C LEU A 240 -7.73 -32.25 -21.90
N PRO A 241 -7.63 -32.34 -23.23
CA PRO A 241 -7.92 -33.61 -23.92
C PRO A 241 -7.02 -34.77 -23.47
N THR A 242 -5.72 -34.53 -23.24
CA THR A 242 -4.80 -35.58 -22.75
C THR A 242 -5.23 -36.09 -21.38
N ILE A 243 -5.60 -35.19 -20.46
CA ILE A 243 -6.11 -35.57 -19.15
C ILE A 243 -7.41 -36.36 -19.28
N LEU A 244 -8.36 -35.96 -20.13
CA LEU A 244 -9.60 -36.68 -20.38
C LEU A 244 -9.33 -38.08 -20.98
N ILE A 245 -8.35 -38.21 -21.85
CA ILE A 245 -7.92 -39.53 -22.37
C ILE A 245 -7.41 -40.40 -21.22
N LEU A 246 -6.57 -39.87 -20.32
CA LEU A 246 -6.08 -40.61 -19.15
C LEU A 246 -7.21 -41.06 -18.23
N PHE A 247 -8.23 -40.23 -17.99
CA PHE A 247 -9.43 -40.60 -17.23
C PHE A 247 -10.17 -41.77 -17.89
N ASN A 248 -10.44 -41.67 -19.20
CA ASN A 248 -11.14 -42.74 -19.91
C ASN A 248 -10.31 -44.02 -20.01
N MET A 249 -9.01 -43.91 -20.27
CA MET A 249 -8.09 -45.09 -20.28
C MET A 249 -8.00 -45.76 -18.91
N SER A 250 -8.03 -44.95 -17.82
CA SER A 250 -8.14 -45.46 -16.45
C SER A 250 -9.39 -46.32 -16.29
N THR A 251 -10.55 -45.82 -16.71
CA THR A 251 -11.83 -46.54 -16.64
C THR A 251 -11.79 -47.82 -17.46
N VAL A 252 -11.27 -47.80 -18.69
CA VAL A 252 -11.13 -48.99 -19.55
C VAL A 252 -10.19 -50.02 -18.89
N ALA A 253 -9.06 -49.59 -18.35
CA ALA A 253 -8.12 -50.48 -17.67
C ALA A 253 -8.75 -51.13 -16.41
N ILE A 254 -9.47 -50.31 -15.60
CA ILE A 254 -10.16 -50.84 -14.41
C ILE A 254 -11.25 -51.85 -14.81
N LEU A 255 -12.01 -51.57 -15.87
CA LEU A 255 -13.02 -52.51 -16.37
C LEU A 255 -12.38 -53.81 -16.88
N TRP A 256 -11.26 -53.73 -17.61
CA TRP A 256 -10.56 -54.90 -18.15
C TRP A 256 -9.99 -55.76 -17.03
N PHE A 257 -9.15 -55.22 -16.17
CA PHE A 257 -8.53 -55.99 -15.07
C PHE A 257 -9.55 -56.34 -13.98
N GLY A 258 -10.52 -55.46 -13.70
CA GLY A 258 -11.60 -55.72 -12.75
C GLY A 258 -12.54 -56.85 -13.23
N GLY A 259 -12.91 -56.80 -14.53
CA GLY A 259 -13.71 -57.89 -15.14
C GLY A 259 -13.02 -59.25 -15.09
N TYR A 260 -11.70 -59.27 -15.34
CA TYR A 260 -10.90 -60.46 -15.15
C TYR A 260 -10.94 -61.00 -13.70
N ASN A 261 -10.78 -60.11 -12.72
CA ASN A 261 -10.85 -60.47 -11.30
C ASN A 261 -12.24 -60.95 -10.86
N VAL A 262 -13.30 -60.40 -11.44
CA VAL A 262 -14.68 -60.89 -11.20
C VAL A 262 -14.87 -62.27 -11.78
N SER A 263 -14.34 -62.56 -12.99
CA SER A 263 -14.42 -63.93 -13.58
C SER A 263 -13.69 -64.99 -12.76
N MET A 264 -12.64 -64.58 -12.02
CA MET A 264 -11.90 -65.46 -11.08
C MET A 264 -12.57 -65.51 -9.68
N GLY A 265 -13.67 -64.83 -9.46
CA GLY A 265 -14.37 -64.80 -8.17
C GLY A 265 -13.67 -64.00 -7.04
N SER A 266 -12.61 -63.28 -7.35
CA SER A 266 -11.82 -62.53 -6.36
C SER A 266 -12.38 -61.10 -6.11
N LEU A 267 -13.29 -60.61 -6.96
CA LEU A 267 -13.90 -59.30 -6.87
C LEU A 267 -15.41 -59.36 -7.20
N GLN A 268 -16.21 -58.45 -6.66
CA GLN A 268 -17.64 -58.33 -7.02
C GLN A 268 -17.86 -57.19 -8.03
N VAL A 269 -18.94 -57.21 -8.79
CA VAL A 269 -19.25 -56.23 -9.84
C VAL A 269 -19.36 -54.82 -9.27
N GLY A 270 -19.98 -54.64 -8.10
CA GLY A 270 -20.08 -53.33 -7.44
C GLY A 270 -18.74 -52.78 -7.00
N ASP A 271 -17.73 -53.64 -6.72
CA ASP A 271 -16.41 -53.16 -6.34
C ASP A 271 -15.69 -52.49 -7.52
N ILE A 272 -15.91 -52.96 -8.76
CA ILE A 272 -15.38 -52.31 -9.96
C ILE A 272 -15.93 -50.88 -10.07
N MET A 273 -17.24 -50.70 -9.86
CA MET A 273 -17.89 -49.40 -9.91
C MET A 273 -17.32 -48.44 -8.84
N ALA A 274 -17.11 -48.94 -7.62
CA ALA A 274 -16.50 -48.13 -6.56
C ALA A 274 -15.06 -47.72 -6.92
N VAL A 275 -14.26 -48.60 -7.49
CA VAL A 275 -12.87 -48.31 -7.88
C VAL A 275 -12.82 -47.29 -9.02
N ILE A 276 -13.73 -47.35 -10.00
CA ILE A 276 -13.84 -46.33 -11.05
C ILE A 276 -14.12 -44.96 -10.43
N GLU A 277 -15.07 -44.88 -9.48
CA GLU A 277 -15.39 -43.61 -8.79
C GLU A 277 -14.21 -43.10 -7.93
N TYR A 278 -13.50 -44.01 -7.22
CA TYR A 278 -12.28 -43.58 -6.49
C TYR A 278 -11.23 -43.00 -7.44
N ALA A 279 -10.98 -43.67 -8.59
CA ALA A 279 -10.05 -43.18 -9.59
C ALA A 279 -10.45 -41.80 -10.11
N ASN A 280 -11.72 -41.58 -10.44
CA ASN A 280 -12.25 -40.32 -10.91
C ASN A 280 -12.08 -39.19 -9.84
N LEU A 281 -12.43 -39.48 -8.58
CA LEU A 281 -12.29 -38.51 -7.48
C LEU A 281 -10.84 -38.15 -7.21
N ILE A 282 -9.91 -39.14 -7.22
CA ILE A 282 -8.47 -38.88 -7.05
C ILE A 282 -7.95 -37.99 -8.18
N LEU A 283 -8.20 -38.40 -9.44
CA LEU A 283 -7.72 -37.66 -10.61
C LEU A 283 -8.31 -36.26 -10.70
N LEU A 284 -9.60 -36.10 -10.36
CA LEU A 284 -10.24 -34.78 -10.30
C LEU A 284 -9.63 -33.88 -9.22
N SER A 285 -9.35 -34.44 -8.02
CA SER A 285 -8.71 -33.67 -6.95
C SER A 285 -7.30 -33.22 -7.33
N MET A 286 -6.53 -34.06 -8.05
CA MET A 286 -5.24 -33.68 -8.61
C MET A 286 -5.37 -32.54 -9.63
N LEU A 287 -6.36 -32.64 -10.54
CA LEU A 287 -6.60 -31.64 -11.55
C LEU A 287 -6.94 -30.26 -10.90
N MET A 288 -7.79 -30.26 -9.88
CA MET A 288 -8.16 -29.01 -9.19
C MET A 288 -6.99 -28.39 -8.43
N ALA A 289 -6.14 -29.21 -7.79
CA ALA A 289 -4.97 -28.71 -7.08
C ALA A 289 -3.94 -28.02 -7.99
N ILE A 290 -3.86 -28.40 -9.28
CA ILE A 290 -2.92 -27.80 -10.24
C ILE A 290 -3.19 -26.31 -10.42
N PHE A 291 -4.46 -25.91 -10.51
CA PHE A 291 -4.81 -24.49 -10.71
C PHE A 291 -4.25 -23.62 -9.59
N VAL A 292 -4.25 -24.12 -8.34
CA VAL A 292 -3.70 -23.40 -7.20
C VAL A 292 -2.16 -23.46 -7.18
N ILE A 293 -1.59 -24.62 -7.53
CA ILE A 293 -0.13 -24.80 -7.57
C ILE A 293 0.54 -23.82 -8.54
N ILE A 294 -0.10 -23.54 -9.67
CA ILE A 294 0.39 -22.57 -10.67
C ILE A 294 0.46 -21.14 -10.09
N ASP A 295 -0.42 -20.81 -9.15
CA ASP A 295 -0.51 -19.48 -8.53
C ASP A 295 0.46 -19.27 -7.35
N ILE A 296 1.00 -20.35 -6.77
CA ILE A 296 1.93 -20.28 -5.63
C ILE A 296 3.18 -19.44 -5.91
N PRO A 297 3.89 -19.60 -7.05
CA PRO A 297 5.09 -18.79 -7.33
C PRO A 297 4.79 -17.29 -7.37
N GLU A 298 3.64 -16.90 -7.93
CA GLU A 298 3.22 -15.49 -7.94
C GLU A 298 2.97 -14.97 -6.53
N ALA A 299 2.28 -15.74 -5.69
CA ALA A 299 2.05 -15.36 -4.29
C ALA A 299 3.35 -15.22 -3.49
N ILE A 300 4.36 -16.06 -3.76
CA ILE A 300 5.69 -15.96 -3.14
C ILE A 300 6.37 -14.65 -3.54
N VAL A 301 6.31 -14.27 -4.82
CA VAL A 301 6.86 -12.99 -5.31
C VAL A 301 6.10 -11.81 -4.69
N CYS A 302 4.77 -11.87 -4.61
CA CYS A 302 3.96 -10.84 -3.95
C CYS A 302 4.35 -10.70 -2.47
N TYR A 303 4.54 -11.81 -1.76
CA TYR A 303 5.00 -11.77 -0.37
C TYR A 303 6.41 -11.19 -0.23
N ALA A 304 7.33 -11.51 -1.14
CA ALA A 304 8.68 -10.94 -1.13
C ALA A 304 8.65 -9.40 -1.29
N ARG A 305 7.79 -8.87 -2.19
CA ARG A 305 7.58 -7.43 -2.38
C ARG A 305 6.95 -6.74 -1.17
N ILE A 306 6.00 -7.40 -0.51
CA ILE A 306 5.40 -6.90 0.74
C ILE A 306 6.44 -6.89 1.86
N ARG A 307 7.24 -7.94 1.97
CA ARG A 307 8.30 -8.06 2.97
C ARG A 307 9.34 -6.96 2.81
N GLU A 308 9.70 -6.60 1.58
CA GLU A 308 10.61 -5.48 1.30
C GLU A 308 10.11 -4.16 1.91
N LEU A 309 8.79 -3.87 1.82
CA LEU A 309 8.22 -2.69 2.48
C LEU A 309 8.19 -2.81 4.01
N LEU A 310 7.90 -4.01 4.55
CA LEU A 310 7.80 -4.22 6.00
C LEU A 310 9.16 -4.26 6.70
N GLU A 311 10.22 -4.67 6.00
CA GLU A 311 11.59 -4.77 6.50
C GLU A 311 12.43 -3.53 6.12
N HIS A 312 11.85 -2.58 5.36
CA HIS A 312 12.56 -1.37 5.00
C HIS A 312 12.85 -0.54 6.25
N GLU A 313 14.12 -0.33 6.53
CA GLU A 313 14.57 0.58 7.57
C GLU A 313 14.51 2.01 7.03
N ASN A 314 13.97 2.93 7.82
CA ASN A 314 13.90 4.33 7.47
C ASN A 314 15.30 4.85 7.10
N THR A 315 15.49 5.24 5.84
CA THR A 315 16.80 5.60 5.28
C THR A 315 17.24 7.03 5.64
N ASP A 316 16.46 7.77 6.42
CA ASP A 316 16.89 9.07 6.93
C ASP A 316 18.11 8.86 7.86
N THR A 317 19.31 8.93 7.26
CA THR A 317 20.57 8.93 8.00
C THR A 317 20.67 10.24 8.77
N PHE A 318 20.45 10.16 10.09
CA PHE A 318 20.64 11.32 10.95
C PHE A 318 22.13 11.49 11.23
N PRO A 319 22.64 12.75 11.30
CA PRO A 319 24.01 12.98 11.70
C PRO A 319 24.29 12.39 13.10
N GLU A 320 25.42 11.72 13.31
CA GLU A 320 25.87 11.44 14.67
C GLU A 320 26.10 12.77 15.41
N PRO A 321 25.62 12.96 16.63
CA PRO A 321 25.34 12.01 17.71
C PRO A 321 23.86 11.61 17.88
N TYR A 322 22.98 11.97 16.97
CA TYR A 322 21.51 11.82 17.14
C TYR A 322 20.99 10.41 16.83
N ALA A 323 21.74 9.60 16.09
CA ALA A 323 21.35 8.23 15.73
C ALA A 323 21.12 7.32 16.95
N SER A 324 21.89 7.51 18.03
CA SER A 324 21.80 6.67 19.24
C SER A 324 20.57 6.96 20.11
N SER A 325 20.02 8.19 20.08
CA SER A 325 18.84 8.55 20.86
C SER A 325 17.54 8.05 20.24
N ILE A 326 17.49 7.94 18.89
CA ILE A 326 16.31 7.48 18.14
C ILE A 326 16.14 5.96 18.25
N THR A 327 17.25 5.18 18.19
CA THR A 327 17.21 3.73 18.38
C THR A 327 16.67 3.35 19.77
N ASN A 328 16.94 4.15 20.80
CA ASN A 328 16.43 3.91 22.15
C ASN A 328 14.94 4.27 22.30
N SER A 329 14.43 5.30 21.61
CA SER A 329 13.00 5.63 21.63
C SER A 329 12.14 4.64 20.82
N MET A 330 12.66 4.13 19.69
CA MET A 330 11.99 3.08 18.91
C MET A 330 11.94 1.73 19.64
N SER A 331 12.97 1.37 20.44
CA SER A 331 12.97 0.16 21.26
C SER A 331 12.01 0.24 22.45
N GLN A 332 11.65 1.43 22.92
CA GLN A 332 10.66 1.63 23.99
C GLN A 332 9.22 1.64 23.47
N SER A 333 8.95 2.15 22.27
CA SER A 333 7.60 2.14 21.69
C SER A 333 7.12 0.73 21.30
N THR A 334 8.04 -0.20 20.99
CA THR A 334 7.70 -1.60 20.72
C THR A 334 7.34 -2.40 21.99
N LYS A 335 7.60 -1.89 23.19
CA LYS A 335 7.23 -2.54 24.45
C LYS A 335 5.85 -2.13 25.00
N TYR A 336 5.18 -1.15 24.41
CA TYR A 336 3.87 -0.66 24.89
C TYR A 336 2.63 -1.26 24.23
N SER A 337 2.77 -2.30 23.41
CA SER A 337 1.63 -2.90 22.68
C SER A 337 1.05 -4.18 23.30
N THR A 338 1.28 -4.45 24.59
CA THR A 338 0.61 -5.58 25.28
C THR A 338 0.33 -5.24 26.73
N ASN A 339 -0.64 -4.35 26.98
CA ASN A 339 -1.45 -4.42 28.20
C ASN A 339 -2.72 -3.56 28.05
N GLN A 340 -3.83 -4.21 27.75
CA GLN A 340 -5.16 -3.68 28.08
C GLN A 340 -5.36 -3.85 29.59
N GLY A 341 -5.59 -2.76 30.30
CA GLY A 341 -5.96 -2.84 31.68
C GLY A 341 -6.02 -1.49 32.39
N SER A 342 -7.25 -1.03 32.62
CA SER A 342 -7.72 -0.10 33.65
C SER A 342 -7.08 1.29 33.75
N TYR A 343 -7.85 2.28 33.34
CA TYR A 343 -7.70 3.68 33.76
C TYR A 343 -7.92 3.80 35.28
N GLN A 344 -6.88 4.18 35.99
CA GLN A 344 -7.04 4.82 37.31
C GLN A 344 -6.50 6.24 37.21
N THR A 345 -7.39 7.18 37.38
CA THR A 345 -7.15 8.60 37.61
C THR A 345 -6.38 8.78 38.91
N SER A 346 -5.13 9.22 38.85
CA SER A 346 -4.44 9.81 39.99
C SER A 346 -4.21 11.30 39.71
N THR A 347 -4.99 12.12 40.37
CA THR A 347 -4.78 13.56 40.54
C THR A 347 -3.50 13.75 41.37
N GLY A 348 -2.45 14.22 40.73
CA GLY A 348 -1.21 14.67 41.34
C GLY A 348 -0.94 16.11 40.93
N THR A 349 -1.40 17.07 41.71
CA THR A 349 -1.00 18.47 41.67
C THR A 349 0.49 18.59 42.01
N GLY A 350 1.28 18.88 40.99
CA GLY A 350 2.68 19.27 41.10
C GLY A 350 2.93 20.52 40.27
N THR A 351 2.65 21.67 40.87
CA THR A 351 3.06 23.00 40.41
C THR A 351 4.59 23.08 40.44
N ALA A 352 5.22 22.89 39.28
CA ALA A 352 6.59 23.35 39.06
C ALA A 352 6.55 24.56 38.11
N THR A 353 6.36 25.73 38.72
CA THR A 353 6.57 27.03 38.08
C THR A 353 8.08 27.21 37.91
N ALA A 354 8.60 26.78 36.77
CA ALA A 354 9.90 27.25 36.28
C ALA A 354 9.66 28.41 35.34
N THR A 355 9.51 29.60 35.92
CA THR A 355 9.67 30.88 35.24
C THR A 355 11.16 31.05 34.88
N ALA A 356 11.56 30.45 33.77
CA ALA A 356 12.78 30.87 33.10
C ALA A 356 12.43 32.14 32.32
N THR A 357 12.77 33.30 32.85
CA THR A 357 12.94 34.55 32.10
C THR A 357 14.02 34.30 31.06
N ALA A 358 13.61 33.85 29.86
CA ALA A 358 14.48 33.83 28.70
C ALA A 358 14.84 35.28 28.36
N THR A 359 16.12 35.58 28.45
CA THR A 359 16.71 36.80 27.90
C THR A 359 16.43 36.84 26.41
N ASP A 360 15.91 37.94 25.91
CA ASP A 360 15.26 38.26 24.64
C ASP A 360 16.14 38.15 23.39
N ASN A 361 17.15 37.30 23.34
CA ASN A 361 18.14 37.27 22.26
C ASN A 361 18.43 35.90 21.64
N THR A 362 17.73 34.82 22.04
CA THR A 362 17.92 33.51 21.41
C THR A 362 17.06 33.42 20.14
N PRO A 363 17.64 33.06 18.97
CA PRO A 363 16.86 32.90 17.74
C PRO A 363 15.85 31.76 17.88
N LEU A 364 14.67 31.97 17.30
CA LEU A 364 13.64 30.92 17.21
C LEU A 364 14.11 29.76 16.33
N LEU A 365 14.72 30.09 15.18
CA LEU A 365 15.27 29.16 14.22
C LEU A 365 16.68 29.58 13.83
N GLU A 366 17.60 28.61 13.78
CA GLU A 366 18.99 28.87 13.37
C GLU A 366 19.49 27.72 12.49
N PHE A 367 20.00 28.05 11.31
CA PHE A 367 20.74 27.13 10.43
C PHE A 367 22.24 27.36 10.64
N ARG A 368 22.98 26.28 10.90
CA ARG A 368 24.44 26.30 11.11
C ARG A 368 25.13 25.41 10.10
N ASN A 369 25.73 25.99 9.06
CA ASN A 369 26.50 25.32 8.02
C ASN A 369 25.79 24.09 7.44
N VAL A 370 24.49 24.21 7.15
CA VAL A 370 23.65 23.11 6.70
C VAL A 370 23.93 22.78 5.25
N THR A 371 24.26 21.50 5.00
CA THR A 371 24.41 20.93 3.67
C THR A 371 23.38 19.83 3.48
N PHE A 372 22.73 19.80 2.32
CA PHE A 372 21.71 18.81 1.98
C PHE A 372 21.83 18.35 0.53
N ARG A 373 21.66 17.06 0.30
CA ARG A 373 21.66 16.41 -1.02
C ARG A 373 20.45 15.51 -1.17
N TYR A 374 19.79 15.59 -2.33
CA TYR A 374 18.76 14.62 -2.71
C TYR A 374 19.40 13.29 -3.14
N ASP A 375 18.65 12.19 -3.02
CA ASP A 375 19.13 10.87 -3.47
C ASP A 375 19.53 10.89 -4.94
N ASN A 376 20.64 10.19 -5.22
CA ASN A 376 21.21 10.06 -6.56
C ASN A 376 21.62 11.40 -7.22
N ALA A 377 21.63 12.52 -6.47
CA ALA A 377 22.14 13.78 -6.99
C ALA A 377 23.67 13.83 -6.89
N GLU A 378 24.34 14.22 -7.96
CA GLU A 378 25.81 14.37 -7.99
C GLU A 378 26.29 15.53 -7.12
N SER A 379 25.50 16.62 -7.05
CA SER A 379 25.83 17.82 -6.29
C SER A 379 24.82 18.09 -5.18
N PRO A 380 25.23 18.75 -4.06
CA PRO A 380 24.32 19.13 -3.01
C PRO A 380 23.28 20.16 -3.53
N ALA A 381 22.04 20.06 -3.05
CA ALA A 381 20.98 21.02 -3.33
C ALA A 381 21.12 22.28 -2.46
N LEU A 382 21.73 22.13 -1.28
CA LEU A 382 22.10 23.22 -0.37
C LEU A 382 23.49 22.95 0.16
N GLU A 383 24.33 23.97 0.21
CA GLU A 383 25.72 23.89 0.65
C GLU A 383 26.04 25.03 1.61
N ASN A 384 26.42 24.67 2.85
CA ASN A 384 26.90 25.61 3.87
C ASN A 384 25.91 26.73 4.22
N ILE A 385 24.62 26.42 4.29
CA ILE A 385 23.57 27.40 4.58
C ILE A 385 23.60 27.78 6.06
N SER A 386 23.72 29.09 6.34
CA SER A 386 23.67 29.65 7.70
C SER A 386 22.84 30.93 7.71
N PHE A 387 21.84 30.98 8.59
CA PHE A 387 21.01 32.18 8.86
C PHE A 387 20.23 31.98 10.17
N THR A 388 19.64 33.06 10.67
CA THR A 388 18.82 33.05 11.90
C THR A 388 17.48 33.69 11.65
N VAL A 389 16.45 33.29 12.43
CA VAL A 389 15.13 33.92 12.47
C VAL A 389 14.76 34.08 13.94
N HIS A 390 14.42 35.31 14.34
CA HIS A 390 14.02 35.60 15.71
C HIS A 390 12.50 35.50 15.91
N HIS A 391 12.07 35.51 17.16
CA HIS A 391 10.65 35.58 17.48
C HIS A 391 10.03 36.86 16.87
N SER A 392 8.82 36.71 16.34
CA SER A 392 8.06 37.83 15.72
C SER A 392 8.69 38.43 14.46
N GLU A 393 9.69 37.76 13.89
CA GLU A 393 10.39 38.19 12.68
C GLU A 393 9.78 37.60 11.42
N THR A 394 9.77 38.39 10.36
CA THR A 394 9.42 37.93 9.01
C THR A 394 10.68 37.80 8.16
N LEU A 395 10.99 36.56 7.72
CA LEU A 395 12.05 36.27 6.77
C LEU A 395 11.47 36.01 5.38
N ALA A 396 11.90 36.75 4.38
CA ALA A 396 11.62 36.45 2.97
C ALA A 396 12.78 35.68 2.35
N ILE A 397 12.50 34.52 1.74
CA ILE A 397 13.48 33.73 0.99
C ILE A 397 13.30 33.98 -0.50
N MET A 398 14.34 34.49 -1.16
CA MET A 398 14.35 34.82 -2.59
C MET A 398 15.46 34.06 -3.33
N GLY A 399 15.35 34.00 -4.64
CA GLY A 399 16.36 33.38 -5.55
C GLY A 399 15.70 32.77 -6.78
N ASP A 400 16.51 32.31 -7.71
CA ASP A 400 16.06 31.73 -8.98
C ASP A 400 15.29 30.41 -8.80
N ILE A 401 14.62 29.96 -9.86
CA ILE A 401 13.97 28.65 -9.89
C ILE A 401 15.06 27.59 -9.76
N GLY A 402 14.85 26.63 -8.85
CA GLY A 402 15.82 25.56 -8.59
C GLY A 402 16.99 25.96 -7.67
N SER A 403 17.00 27.16 -7.08
CA SER A 403 18.07 27.60 -6.18
C SER A 403 18.12 26.91 -4.80
N GLY A 404 17.07 26.15 -4.41
CA GLY A 404 17.01 25.43 -3.12
C GLY A 404 16.03 26.03 -2.09
N LYS A 405 15.21 27.02 -2.44
CA LYS A 405 14.27 27.69 -1.51
C LYS A 405 13.28 26.71 -0.83
N SER A 406 12.58 25.90 -1.63
CA SER A 406 11.64 24.89 -1.09
C SER A 406 12.36 23.76 -0.35
N THR A 407 13.64 23.53 -0.64
CA THR A 407 14.45 22.58 0.13
C THR A 407 14.66 23.10 1.56
N ILE A 408 14.98 24.37 1.74
CA ILE A 408 15.12 25.00 3.07
C ILE A 408 13.82 24.84 3.86
N THR A 409 12.68 25.18 3.26
CA THR A 409 11.37 25.10 3.93
C THR A 409 10.99 23.69 4.33
N ASN A 410 11.41 22.66 3.54
CA ASN A 410 11.15 21.26 3.83
C ASN A 410 12.06 20.67 4.93
N LEU A 411 13.26 21.24 5.13
CA LEU A 411 14.18 20.76 6.18
C LEU A 411 13.69 21.16 7.59
N ILE A 412 13.03 22.29 7.74
CA ILE A 412 12.60 22.83 9.05
C ILE A 412 11.62 21.87 9.75
N PRO A 413 10.52 21.38 9.11
CA PRO A 413 9.61 20.40 9.73
C PRO A 413 10.15 18.96 9.68
N ARG A 414 11.45 18.80 9.38
CA ARG A 414 12.11 17.49 9.33
C ARG A 414 11.44 16.53 8.35
N LEU A 415 11.14 17.02 7.12
CA LEU A 415 10.65 16.15 6.03
C LEU A 415 11.79 15.40 5.34
N PHE A 416 13.02 15.92 5.45
CA PHE A 416 14.27 15.30 5.00
C PHE A 416 15.34 15.44 6.08
N ALA A 417 16.31 14.54 6.10
CA ALA A 417 17.50 14.63 6.95
C ALA A 417 18.61 15.41 6.23
N ILE A 418 19.38 16.23 6.95
CA ILE A 418 20.56 16.94 6.42
C ILE A 418 21.77 16.02 6.27
N GLU A 419 22.69 16.36 5.35
CA GLU A 419 23.96 15.66 5.17
C GLU A 419 25.00 16.09 6.21
N SER A 420 25.05 17.38 6.53
CA SER A 420 25.93 17.96 7.56
C SER A 420 25.42 19.30 8.07
N GLY A 421 25.99 19.78 9.17
CA GLY A 421 25.55 20.99 9.86
C GLY A 421 24.52 20.70 10.94
N ASP A 422 23.78 21.72 11.39
CA ASP A 422 22.69 21.58 12.36
C ASP A 422 21.59 22.63 12.11
N ILE A 423 20.37 22.28 12.50
CA ILE A 423 19.20 23.19 12.49
C ILE A 423 18.67 23.23 13.91
N LEU A 424 18.69 24.40 14.52
CA LEU A 424 18.23 24.60 15.89
C LEU A 424 16.85 25.28 15.87
N PHE A 425 15.92 24.76 16.67
CA PHE A 425 14.63 25.37 16.92
C PHE A 425 14.49 25.65 18.42
N LYS A 426 14.27 26.90 18.79
CA LYS A 426 14.28 27.36 20.20
C LYS A 426 15.58 26.98 20.92
N GLY A 427 16.72 27.09 20.23
CA GLY A 427 18.06 26.80 20.76
C GLY A 427 18.39 25.31 20.90
N LYS A 428 17.51 24.41 20.52
CA LYS A 428 17.68 22.95 20.58
C LYS A 428 17.67 22.37 19.17
N SER A 429 18.59 21.42 18.85
CA SER A 429 18.62 20.77 17.55
C SER A 429 17.26 20.12 17.22
N ILE A 430 16.78 20.28 15.97
CA ILE A 430 15.53 19.65 15.50
C ILE A 430 15.57 18.12 15.62
N TYR A 431 16.76 17.52 15.68
CA TYR A 431 16.94 16.07 15.83
C TYR A 431 16.80 15.58 17.29
N GLU A 432 16.89 16.47 18.26
CA GLU A 432 16.62 16.19 19.67
C GLU A 432 15.15 16.38 20.06
N TRP A 433 14.34 16.99 19.18
CA TRP A 433 12.91 17.12 19.39
C TRP A 433 12.19 15.80 19.05
N ASN A 434 11.11 15.51 19.78
CA ASN A 434 10.11 14.59 19.26
C ASN A 434 9.52 15.23 17.98
N VAL A 435 9.35 14.43 16.91
CA VAL A 435 8.91 14.94 15.61
C VAL A 435 7.52 15.56 15.67
N ASP A 436 6.61 14.94 16.44
CA ASP A 436 5.24 15.44 16.59
C ASP A 436 5.20 16.77 17.36
N ASP A 437 6.04 16.88 18.41
CA ASP A 437 6.17 18.11 19.19
C ASP A 437 6.79 19.24 18.34
N LEU A 438 7.86 18.96 17.58
CA LEU A 438 8.46 19.94 16.67
C LEU A 438 7.43 20.46 15.67
N ARG A 439 6.72 19.54 15.01
CA ARG A 439 5.71 19.88 14.00
C ARG A 439 4.48 20.56 14.59
N ALA A 440 4.18 20.37 15.89
CA ALA A 440 3.11 21.12 16.56
C ALA A 440 3.40 22.62 16.63
N HIS A 441 4.68 23.02 16.69
CA HIS A 441 5.12 24.41 16.72
C HIS A 441 5.25 25.06 15.33
N ILE A 442 5.02 24.30 14.24
CA ILE A 442 5.21 24.77 12.85
C ILE A 442 3.90 24.70 12.09
N GLY A 443 3.49 25.81 11.47
CA GLY A 443 2.40 25.91 10.51
C GLY A 443 2.96 25.95 9.09
N TYR A 444 2.87 24.83 8.35
CA TYR A 444 3.47 24.71 7.02
C TYR A 444 2.42 24.77 5.92
N VAL A 445 2.61 25.67 4.95
CA VAL A 445 1.80 25.78 3.73
C VAL A 445 2.68 25.48 2.51
N PRO A 446 2.52 24.32 1.87
CA PRO A 446 3.35 23.93 0.72
C PRO A 446 3.00 24.74 -0.54
N GLN A 447 3.93 24.82 -1.46
CA GLN A 447 3.74 25.45 -2.77
C GLN A 447 2.52 24.91 -3.51
N LYS A 448 2.33 23.59 -3.51
CA LYS A 448 1.18 22.92 -4.11
C LYS A 448 0.22 22.45 -3.03
N ALA A 449 -0.88 23.18 -2.85
CA ALA A 449 -1.90 22.82 -1.88
C ALA A 449 -2.55 21.46 -2.21
N TYR A 450 -2.60 20.56 -1.23
CA TYR A 450 -3.31 19.29 -1.30
C TYR A 450 -4.46 19.27 -0.29
N LEU A 451 -5.65 18.90 -0.76
CA LEU A 451 -6.83 18.73 0.08
C LEU A 451 -7.28 17.27 0.07
N PHE A 452 -7.66 16.78 1.25
CA PHE A 452 -8.21 15.42 1.40
C PHE A 452 -9.67 15.38 0.99
N THR A 453 -10.12 14.22 0.52
CA THR A 453 -11.53 13.96 0.31
C THR A 453 -12.27 14.04 1.65
N GLY A 454 -13.30 14.89 1.71
CA GLY A 454 -14.05 15.15 2.94
C GLY A 454 -14.62 16.57 2.94
N THR A 455 -15.16 17.03 4.06
CA THR A 455 -15.70 18.40 4.14
C THR A 455 -14.61 19.46 4.23
N ILE A 456 -14.94 20.71 3.94
CA ILE A 456 -14.05 21.86 4.17
C ILE A 456 -13.66 21.93 5.65
N ASP A 457 -14.64 21.77 6.57
CA ASP A 457 -14.38 21.73 8.01
C ASP A 457 -13.34 20.69 8.40
N MET A 458 -13.48 19.42 7.91
CA MET A 458 -12.48 18.36 8.12
C MET A 458 -11.10 18.76 7.60
N ASN A 459 -11.04 19.36 6.42
CA ASN A 459 -9.78 19.77 5.82
C ASN A 459 -9.05 20.87 6.62
N VAL A 460 -9.77 21.81 7.23
CA VAL A 460 -9.18 22.84 8.08
C VAL A 460 -8.79 22.26 9.43
N ARG A 461 -9.67 21.46 10.07
CA ARG A 461 -9.39 20.79 11.36
C ARG A 461 -8.20 19.83 11.29
N TYR A 462 -7.85 19.31 10.12
CA TYR A 462 -6.65 18.51 9.92
C TYR A 462 -5.36 19.23 10.33
N GLY A 463 -5.38 20.56 10.39
CA GLY A 463 -4.28 21.39 10.88
C GLY A 463 -4.06 21.34 12.39
N ALA A 464 -5.00 20.86 13.19
CA ALA A 464 -4.87 20.79 14.65
C ALA A 464 -3.62 20.02 15.09
N ALA A 465 -2.99 20.47 16.19
CA ALA A 465 -1.96 19.68 16.83
C ALA A 465 -2.56 18.45 17.52
N SER A 466 -1.75 17.43 17.77
CA SER A 466 -2.20 16.20 18.45
C SER A 466 -2.82 16.54 19.80
N GLY A 467 -4.06 16.08 20.03
CA GLY A 467 -4.81 16.35 21.27
C GLY A 467 -5.50 17.72 21.33
N GLN A 468 -5.32 18.60 20.35
CA GLN A 468 -5.99 19.88 20.27
C GLN A 468 -7.44 19.72 19.82
N VAL A 469 -8.39 20.18 20.63
CA VAL A 469 -9.82 20.22 20.26
C VAL A 469 -10.14 21.61 19.74
N LEU A 470 -10.52 21.70 18.46
CA LEU A 470 -10.89 22.97 17.82
C LEU A 470 -12.40 23.22 17.95
N SER A 471 -12.77 24.44 18.33
CA SER A 471 -14.15 24.91 18.25
C SER A 471 -14.56 25.20 16.80
N VAL A 472 -15.84 25.47 16.56
CA VAL A 472 -16.33 25.94 15.25
C VAL A 472 -15.74 27.32 14.95
N GLU A 473 -15.70 28.17 15.97
CA GLU A 473 -15.17 29.53 15.88
C GLU A 473 -13.67 29.56 15.50
N ASP A 474 -12.85 28.61 16.00
CA ASP A 474 -11.43 28.51 15.59
C ASP A 474 -11.30 28.23 14.08
N VAL A 475 -12.15 27.35 13.54
CA VAL A 475 -12.17 27.03 12.11
C VAL A 475 -12.65 28.22 11.28
N GLU A 476 -13.70 28.90 11.70
CA GLU A 476 -14.24 30.08 11.03
C GLU A 476 -13.24 31.23 11.04
N ASN A 477 -12.59 31.48 12.17
CA ASN A 477 -11.54 32.49 12.29
C ASN A 477 -10.34 32.22 11.38
N ALA A 478 -9.86 30.96 11.35
CA ALA A 478 -8.78 30.57 10.45
C ALA A 478 -9.15 30.74 8.96
N CYS A 479 -10.39 30.41 8.59
CA CYS A 479 -10.89 30.62 7.24
C CYS A 479 -11.06 32.12 6.92
N HIS A 480 -11.47 32.95 7.89
CA HIS A 480 -11.59 34.39 7.72
C HIS A 480 -10.22 35.03 7.50
N LEU A 481 -9.21 34.67 8.28
CA LEU A 481 -7.83 35.12 8.08
C LEU A 481 -7.26 34.76 6.70
N ALA A 482 -7.56 33.56 6.24
CA ALA A 482 -7.19 33.09 4.89
C ALA A 482 -8.10 33.65 3.78
N LYS A 483 -9.11 34.49 4.10
CA LYS A 483 -10.14 34.97 3.16
C LYS A 483 -10.87 33.84 2.42
N ALA A 484 -10.96 32.69 3.07
CA ALA A 484 -11.63 31.51 2.51
C ALA A 484 -13.15 31.56 2.74
N ASP A 485 -13.61 32.18 3.81
CA ASP A 485 -15.02 32.38 4.17
C ASP A 485 -15.84 33.03 3.03
N GLU A 486 -15.27 33.93 2.26
CA GLU A 486 -15.93 34.59 1.13
C GLU A 486 -16.46 33.58 0.07
N PHE A 487 -15.67 32.57 -0.28
CA PHE A 487 -16.13 31.58 -1.24
C PHE A 487 -16.86 30.43 -0.56
N ILE A 488 -16.50 30.05 0.67
CA ILE A 488 -17.17 28.99 1.44
C ILE A 488 -18.66 29.32 1.58
N ASN A 489 -18.99 30.57 1.93
CA ASN A 489 -20.37 31.03 2.10
C ASN A 489 -21.19 31.04 0.79
N ARG A 490 -20.54 30.95 -0.38
CA ARG A 490 -21.20 30.81 -1.69
C ARG A 490 -21.42 29.37 -2.12
N LEU A 491 -20.77 28.42 -1.45
CA LEU A 491 -20.90 26.99 -1.77
C LEU A 491 -22.16 26.41 -1.08
N GLU A 492 -22.86 25.55 -1.79
CA GLU A 492 -23.99 24.82 -1.22
C GLU A 492 -23.48 23.88 -0.10
N GLY A 493 -23.96 24.11 1.13
CA GLY A 493 -23.49 23.40 2.34
C GLY A 493 -22.35 24.10 3.10
N GLY A 494 -21.79 25.22 2.61
CA GLY A 494 -20.77 26.02 3.31
C GLY A 494 -19.56 25.19 3.77
N TYR A 495 -19.28 25.19 5.07
CA TYR A 495 -18.19 24.38 5.67
C TYR A 495 -18.39 22.86 5.54
N GLN A 496 -19.60 22.38 5.29
CA GLN A 496 -19.90 20.96 5.03
C GLN A 496 -19.81 20.59 3.54
N TYR A 497 -19.43 21.53 2.67
CA TYR A 497 -19.20 21.25 1.25
C TYR A 497 -18.13 20.17 1.08
N MET A 498 -18.45 19.15 0.25
CA MET A 498 -17.56 18.00 -0.01
C MET A 498 -16.47 18.37 -0.99
N VAL A 499 -15.24 18.29 -0.54
CA VAL A 499 -14.01 18.42 -1.32
C VAL A 499 -13.67 17.08 -1.95
N SER A 500 -13.48 17.03 -3.26
CA SER A 500 -13.03 15.83 -3.97
C SER A 500 -11.54 15.59 -3.77
N GLN A 501 -11.05 14.42 -4.16
CA GLN A 501 -9.64 14.04 -4.04
C GLN A 501 -8.71 15.09 -4.68
N GLY A 502 -7.76 15.57 -3.89
CA GLY A 502 -6.84 16.65 -4.32
C GLY A 502 -7.50 18.01 -4.50
N GLY A 503 -8.79 18.18 -4.11
CA GLY A 503 -9.53 19.44 -4.26
C GLY A 503 -9.82 19.81 -5.72
N THR A 504 -9.98 18.84 -6.62
CA THR A 504 -10.16 19.08 -8.06
C THR A 504 -11.43 19.84 -8.42
N ASN A 505 -12.42 19.85 -7.52
CA ASN A 505 -13.65 20.65 -7.63
C ASN A 505 -13.53 22.10 -7.11
N LEU A 506 -12.32 22.52 -6.71
CA LEU A 506 -12.01 23.88 -6.27
C LEU A 506 -10.97 24.52 -7.19
N SER A 507 -11.00 25.86 -7.32
CA SER A 507 -9.95 26.60 -8.04
C SER A 507 -8.61 26.53 -7.31
N GLY A 508 -7.50 26.83 -8.01
CA GLY A 508 -6.15 26.86 -7.41
C GLY A 508 -6.07 27.79 -6.19
N GLY A 509 -6.58 28.98 -6.31
CA GLY A 509 -6.61 29.97 -5.22
C GLY A 509 -7.52 29.55 -4.05
N GLN A 510 -8.65 28.86 -4.30
CA GLN A 510 -9.51 28.32 -3.24
C GLN A 510 -8.79 27.22 -2.47
N ARG A 511 -8.12 26.28 -3.17
CA ARG A 511 -7.30 25.24 -2.51
C ARG A 511 -6.21 25.85 -1.65
N GLN A 512 -5.52 26.87 -2.16
CA GLN A 512 -4.42 27.51 -1.44
C GLN A 512 -4.91 28.20 -0.17
N ARG A 513 -6.04 28.93 -0.23
CA ARG A 513 -6.66 29.56 0.94
C ARG A 513 -7.08 28.55 2.00
N LEU A 514 -7.62 27.39 1.62
CA LEU A 514 -7.92 26.32 2.58
C LEU A 514 -6.66 25.70 3.19
N ALA A 515 -5.57 25.57 2.42
CA ALA A 515 -4.29 25.12 2.95
C ALA A 515 -3.69 26.14 3.94
N MET A 516 -3.86 27.44 3.67
CA MET A 516 -3.49 28.51 4.62
C MET A 516 -4.35 28.42 5.90
N ALA A 517 -5.68 28.31 5.77
CA ALA A 517 -6.58 28.15 6.92
C ALA A 517 -6.19 26.94 7.79
N ARG A 518 -5.80 25.82 7.16
CA ARG A 518 -5.28 24.61 7.83
C ARG A 518 -4.04 24.91 8.67
N ALA A 519 -3.13 25.75 8.18
CA ALA A 519 -1.93 26.13 8.93
C ALA A 519 -2.25 27.13 10.05
N LEU A 520 -3.15 28.08 9.79
CA LEU A 520 -3.52 29.13 10.72
C LEU A 520 -4.29 28.62 11.95
N VAL A 521 -5.14 27.60 11.78
CA VAL A 521 -5.93 27.03 12.89
C VAL A 521 -5.05 26.42 13.99
N ARG A 522 -3.80 26.05 13.67
CA ARG A 522 -2.83 25.45 14.60
C ARG A 522 -2.30 26.43 15.64
N LYS A 523 -2.21 27.73 15.32
CA LYS A 523 -1.59 28.78 16.16
C LYS A 523 -0.14 28.43 16.54
N PRO A 524 0.76 28.19 15.57
CA PRO A 524 2.14 27.74 15.81
C PRO A 524 3.06 28.91 16.22
N ASP A 525 4.31 28.60 16.62
CA ASP A 525 5.34 29.61 16.85
C ASP A 525 6.01 30.10 15.55
N LEU A 526 6.00 29.27 14.50
CA LEU A 526 6.60 29.55 13.20
C LEU A 526 5.63 29.18 12.06
N PHE A 527 5.33 30.16 11.22
CA PHE A 527 4.70 29.91 9.93
C PHE A 527 5.73 29.77 8.82
N ILE A 528 5.51 28.81 7.91
CA ILE A 528 6.31 28.62 6.70
C ILE A 528 5.36 28.61 5.51
N PHE A 529 5.48 29.59 4.61
CA PHE A 529 4.72 29.72 3.38
C PHE A 529 5.64 29.53 2.18
N ASP A 530 5.58 28.36 1.55
CA ASP A 530 6.40 28.05 0.39
C ASP A 530 5.68 28.45 -0.90
N ASP A 531 6.01 29.63 -1.43
CA ASP A 531 5.41 30.24 -2.64
C ASP A 531 3.86 30.17 -2.69
N SER A 532 3.26 30.26 -1.50
CA SER A 532 1.85 29.95 -1.29
C SER A 532 0.88 31.00 -1.82
N PHE A 533 1.37 32.18 -2.20
CA PHE A 533 0.57 33.26 -2.70
C PHE A 533 0.50 33.34 -4.24
N SER A 534 1.34 32.58 -4.94
CA SER A 534 1.43 32.62 -6.42
C SER A 534 0.14 32.21 -7.14
N ALA A 535 -0.70 31.39 -6.50
CA ALA A 535 -1.99 30.94 -7.03
C ALA A 535 -3.15 31.92 -6.78
N LEU A 536 -2.91 33.03 -6.05
CA LEU A 536 -3.93 34.03 -5.70
C LEU A 536 -3.90 35.19 -6.69
N ASP A 537 -5.07 35.77 -6.94
CA ASP A 537 -5.14 37.06 -7.62
C ASP A 537 -4.61 38.20 -6.72
N GLY A 538 -4.13 39.27 -7.31
CA GLY A 538 -3.45 40.34 -6.58
C GLY A 538 -4.32 41.07 -5.54
N THR A 539 -5.64 41.01 -5.64
CA THR A 539 -6.57 41.58 -4.68
C THR A 539 -6.70 40.67 -3.45
N THR A 540 -6.92 39.38 -3.68
CA THR A 540 -6.99 38.37 -2.63
C THR A 540 -5.64 38.20 -1.93
N GLU A 541 -4.51 38.20 -2.67
CA GLU A 541 -3.16 38.17 -2.10
C GLU A 541 -2.96 39.30 -1.08
N ARG A 542 -3.30 40.56 -1.48
CA ARG A 542 -3.18 41.70 -0.58
C ARG A 542 -4.05 41.59 0.66
N ALA A 543 -5.31 41.15 0.49
CA ALA A 543 -6.24 41.02 1.60
C ALA A 543 -5.79 39.94 2.62
N VAL A 544 -5.29 38.76 2.14
CA VAL A 544 -4.74 37.74 3.02
C VAL A 544 -3.49 38.21 3.74
N ARG A 545 -2.56 38.89 3.04
CA ARG A 545 -1.33 39.43 3.64
C ARG A 545 -1.63 40.47 4.70
N THR A 546 -2.61 41.35 4.47
CA THR A 546 -3.03 42.36 5.46
C THR A 546 -3.61 41.68 6.69
N ALA A 547 -4.53 40.70 6.52
CA ALA A 547 -5.11 39.97 7.63
C ALA A 547 -4.06 39.20 8.44
N LEU A 548 -3.10 38.55 7.75
CA LEU A 548 -1.97 37.89 8.41
C LEU A 548 -1.08 38.86 9.17
N HIS A 549 -0.77 40.04 8.58
CA HIS A 549 0.05 41.05 9.23
C HIS A 549 -0.61 41.59 10.50
N GLU A 550 -1.92 41.86 10.46
CA GLU A 550 -2.70 42.25 11.62
C GLU A 550 -2.73 41.17 12.71
N GLU A 551 -2.87 39.90 12.34
CA GLU A 551 -2.83 38.77 13.28
C GLU A 551 -1.44 38.63 13.89
N LEU A 552 -0.40 38.75 13.06
CA LEU A 552 1.00 38.68 13.49
C LEU A 552 1.41 39.89 14.34
N GLN A 553 0.59 40.96 14.47
CA GLN A 553 0.86 42.10 15.33
C GLN A 553 0.30 41.97 16.76
N LYS A 554 -0.47 40.93 17.07
CA LYS A 554 -1.00 40.64 18.41
C LYS A 554 0.10 40.14 19.35
N ASP A 555 -0.14 40.20 20.67
CA ASP A 555 0.79 39.68 21.67
C ASP A 555 1.13 38.20 21.42
N ASN A 556 2.39 37.82 21.60
CA ASN A 556 2.96 36.49 21.35
C ASN A 556 3.04 36.11 19.86
N ARG A 557 3.66 36.99 19.05
CA ARG A 557 3.76 36.86 17.58
C ARG A 557 4.53 35.61 17.15
N PRO A 558 3.96 34.75 16.28
CA PRO A 558 4.75 33.76 15.56
C PRO A 558 5.72 34.41 14.57
N ALA A 559 6.85 33.76 14.34
CA ALA A 559 7.71 34.15 13.22
C ALA A 559 7.13 33.69 11.89
N LEU A 560 7.50 34.33 10.79
CA LEU A 560 7.05 34.00 9.45
C LEU A 560 8.23 33.78 8.50
N ILE A 561 8.32 32.67 7.86
CA ILE A 561 9.19 32.43 6.70
C ILE A 561 8.32 32.37 5.46
N SER A 562 8.58 33.21 4.49
CA SER A 562 7.84 33.25 3.23
C SER A 562 8.79 33.17 2.04
N VAL A 563 8.57 32.17 1.17
CA VAL A 563 9.27 32.12 -0.13
C VAL A 563 8.59 33.06 -1.09
N GLU A 564 9.33 34.02 -1.58
CA GLU A 564 8.80 35.13 -2.39
C GLU A 564 9.50 35.21 -3.74
N GLN A 565 8.71 35.56 -4.77
CA GLN A 565 9.23 35.84 -6.11
C GLN A 565 9.26 37.33 -6.42
N LYS A 566 8.37 38.15 -5.76
CA LYS A 566 8.22 39.56 -6.00
C LYS A 566 9.02 40.37 -4.97
N VAL A 567 9.93 41.21 -5.44
CA VAL A 567 10.69 42.13 -4.60
C VAL A 567 9.76 43.12 -3.85
N SER A 568 8.68 43.56 -4.48
CA SER A 568 7.70 44.47 -3.85
C SER A 568 7.06 43.90 -2.57
N VAL A 569 7.09 42.59 -2.42
CA VAL A 569 6.64 41.88 -1.21
C VAL A 569 7.80 41.65 -0.26
N ALA A 570 8.91 41.11 -0.75
CA ALA A 570 10.08 40.74 0.05
C ALA A 570 10.67 41.96 0.82
N LYS A 571 10.62 43.18 0.22
CA LYS A 571 11.12 44.41 0.88
C LYS A 571 10.34 44.79 2.14
N LYS A 572 9.19 44.17 2.43
CA LYS A 572 8.40 44.40 3.65
C LYS A 572 8.79 43.47 4.79
N ALA A 573 9.60 42.46 4.50
CA ALA A 573 10.13 41.55 5.49
C ALA A 573 11.24 42.22 6.32
N ASP A 574 11.42 41.78 7.56
CA ASP A 574 12.47 42.26 8.44
C ASP A 574 13.86 41.87 7.88
N HIS A 575 13.98 40.64 7.42
CA HIS A 575 15.18 40.18 6.72
C HIS A 575 14.83 39.44 5.42
N ILE A 576 15.78 39.47 4.50
CA ILE A 576 15.72 38.76 3.21
C ILE A 576 16.92 37.81 3.12
N LEU A 577 16.65 36.56 2.83
CA LEU A 577 17.66 35.55 2.51
C LEU A 577 17.66 35.26 1.00
N ILE A 578 18.79 35.49 0.37
CA ILE A 578 18.97 35.26 -1.07
C ILE A 578 19.74 33.99 -1.27
N ILE A 579 19.11 33.04 -1.96
CA ILE A 579 19.73 31.75 -2.31
C ILE A 579 20.05 31.73 -3.80
N ASN A 580 21.28 31.44 -4.10
CA ASN A 580 21.76 31.25 -5.47
C ASN A 580 22.53 29.94 -5.58
N ARG A 581 22.08 29.04 -6.45
CA ARG A 581 22.72 27.72 -6.70
C ARG A 581 23.06 26.94 -5.42
N GLY A 582 22.11 26.92 -4.49
CA GLY A 582 22.26 26.17 -3.23
C GLY A 582 23.13 26.85 -2.16
N GLN A 583 23.59 28.08 -2.36
CA GLN A 583 24.40 28.84 -1.40
C GLN A 583 23.74 30.17 -1.03
N VAL A 584 24.11 30.73 0.13
CA VAL A 584 23.64 32.04 0.58
C VAL A 584 24.40 33.11 -0.20
N ALA A 585 23.66 33.85 -1.04
CA ALA A 585 24.19 35.02 -1.81
C ALA A 585 23.98 36.34 -1.11
N GLY A 586 23.19 36.38 -0.03
CA GLY A 586 22.96 37.57 0.80
C GLY A 586 21.95 37.25 1.90
N TYR A 587 22.16 37.85 3.08
CA TYR A 587 21.26 37.85 4.21
C TYR A 587 21.31 39.22 4.92
N GLY A 588 20.16 39.86 5.10
CA GLY A 588 20.05 41.17 5.71
C GLY A 588 18.78 41.89 5.34
N THR A 589 18.67 43.17 5.71
CA THR A 589 17.54 44.01 5.36
C THR A 589 17.54 44.38 3.87
N HIS A 590 16.40 44.84 3.35
CA HIS A 590 16.29 45.32 1.96
C HIS A 590 17.36 46.39 1.63
N ASN A 591 17.56 47.36 2.53
CA ASN A 591 18.48 48.48 2.30
C ASN A 591 19.95 48.02 2.27
N GLU A 592 20.33 47.07 3.12
CA GLU A 592 21.66 46.49 3.15
C GLU A 592 21.93 45.70 1.88
N LEU A 593 21.01 44.80 1.50
CA LEU A 593 21.17 43.94 0.34
C LEU A 593 21.15 44.74 -0.99
N ALA A 594 20.38 45.79 -1.07
CA ALA A 594 20.37 46.70 -2.23
C ALA A 594 21.75 47.34 -2.50
N THR A 595 22.58 47.46 -1.46
CA THR A 595 23.93 48.02 -1.58
C THR A 595 25.04 46.95 -1.64
N THR A 596 24.87 45.83 -0.96
CA THR A 596 25.94 44.82 -0.75
C THR A 596 25.83 43.58 -1.65
N SER A 597 24.64 43.17 -2.05
CA SER A 597 24.43 41.94 -2.79
C SER A 597 24.24 42.19 -4.30
N THR A 598 25.20 41.78 -5.11
CA THR A 598 25.13 41.87 -6.58
C THR A 598 23.97 41.04 -7.15
N VAL A 599 23.68 39.90 -6.55
CA VAL A 599 22.55 39.01 -6.96
C VAL A 599 21.20 39.71 -6.68
N TYR A 600 21.08 40.39 -5.52
CA TYR A 600 19.87 41.11 -5.20
C TYR A 600 19.65 42.34 -6.11
N GLN A 601 20.72 43.06 -6.45
CA GLN A 601 20.68 44.15 -7.41
C GLN A 601 20.22 43.67 -8.80
N GLN A 602 20.68 42.50 -9.26
CA GLN A 602 20.20 41.90 -10.52
C GLN A 602 18.70 41.56 -10.47
N ILE A 603 18.22 41.02 -9.35
CA ILE A 603 16.79 40.73 -9.15
C ILE A 603 15.98 42.03 -9.15
N LEU A 604 16.45 43.07 -8.48
CA LEU A 604 15.81 44.39 -8.49
C LEU A 604 15.71 44.96 -9.92
N ALA A 605 16.82 45.01 -10.65
CA ALA A 605 16.86 45.52 -12.02
C ALA A 605 15.94 44.74 -12.96
N SER A 606 15.84 43.39 -12.82
CA SER A 606 14.97 42.55 -13.65
C SER A 606 13.48 42.83 -13.41
N GLN A 607 13.09 43.25 -12.19
CA GLN A 607 11.69 43.50 -11.86
C GLN A 607 11.27 44.98 -12.05
N GLU A 608 12.21 45.91 -12.05
CA GLU A 608 11.93 47.31 -12.39
C GLU A 608 11.70 47.53 -13.89
N VAL A 609 12.29 46.69 -14.74
CA VAL A 609 12.07 46.72 -16.21
C VAL A 609 10.69 46.18 -16.60
N THR A 610 10.03 45.38 -15.73
CA THR A 610 8.74 44.74 -15.98
C THR A 610 7.56 45.42 -15.30
N ALA A 611 7.77 46.48 -14.52
CA ALA A 611 6.75 47.29 -13.85
C ALA A 611 6.50 48.59 -14.60
#